data_2a2ed726a2f466171cf7fa7931c40c6b
#
_entry.id   2a2ed726a2f466171cf7fa7931c40c6b
#
_cell.length_a   1.000
_cell.length_b   1.000
_cell.length_c   1.000
_cell.angle_alpha   90.00
_cell.angle_beta   90.00
_cell.angle_gamma   90.00
#
_symmetry.space_group_name_H-M   'P 1'
#
loop_
_entity.id
_entity.type
_entity.pdbx_description
1 polymer ?
#
loop_
_entity_poly.entity_id
_entity_poly.type
_entity_poly.pdbx_seq_one_letter_code
_entity_poly.pdbx_strand_id
1 'polypeptide(L)'
;MDTLILNGHDLTLQDVYDVAYDGRKVEIAADAYARLAKGREIMQELSKGGKAIYGFNRGVGQNKDVTIDEDFMETQNRMMLRSHSLGLPPFNTDEEVRAMMVIRLNNMLVGASCASDDLANSYRDFLNHGITPRIPRRGAVGEADITTITHIGLAFIGEEDVNYKGKVVSAKEAMEKEGLKPLHLQLKDTHTIMLSNSQGEGTAAILVHEVENLVKMSDRIFCPVSYTHLTLPTIA
;
A
#
# COMPACT_ATOMS: atom_id res chain seq x y z
N MET A 1 4.32 -1.83 21.55
CA MET A 1 3.08 -1.22 21.03
C MET A 1 2.05 -2.31 20.84
N ASP A 2 0.77 -1.99 21.06
CA ASP A 2 -0.32 -2.91 20.78
C ASP A 2 -0.48 -3.07 19.26
N THR A 3 -0.97 -4.23 18.83
CA THR A 3 -1.28 -4.49 17.42
C THR A 3 -2.36 -3.55 16.91
N LEU A 4 -2.16 -2.94 15.76
CA LEU A 4 -3.14 -2.08 15.10
C LEU A 4 -4.18 -2.94 14.38
N ILE A 5 -5.45 -2.74 14.70
CA ILE A 5 -6.55 -3.43 14.01
C ILE A 5 -7.07 -2.54 12.88
N LEU A 6 -6.87 -2.98 11.64
CA LEU A 6 -7.33 -2.26 10.45
C LEU A 6 -8.76 -2.69 10.11
N ASN A 7 -9.65 -1.72 9.97
CA ASN A 7 -11.07 -1.93 9.74
C ASN A 7 -11.62 -1.24 8.47
N GLY A 8 -10.73 -0.61 7.68
CA GLY A 8 -11.13 0.15 6.49
C GLY A 8 -11.53 1.60 6.75
N HIS A 9 -11.49 2.02 8.02
CA HIS A 9 -11.87 3.37 8.48
C HIS A 9 -10.79 3.91 9.42
N ASP A 10 -11.01 4.56 10.39
CA ASP A 10 -10.29 5.02 11.61
C ASP A 10 -8.73 5.04 11.62
N LEU A 11 -8.06 4.82 10.48
CA LEU A 11 -6.61 4.89 10.37
C LEU A 11 -6.15 6.34 10.53
N THR A 12 -5.33 6.60 11.54
CA THR A 12 -4.79 7.93 11.83
C THR A 12 -3.38 8.14 11.26
N LEU A 13 -2.95 9.40 11.15
CA LEU A 13 -1.56 9.72 10.76
C LEU A 13 -0.54 9.10 11.72
N GLN A 14 -0.83 9.07 13.03
CA GLN A 14 0.04 8.44 14.00
C GLN A 14 0.14 6.92 13.80
N ASP A 15 -0.97 6.25 13.49
CA ASP A 15 -0.94 4.81 13.19
C ASP A 15 -0.08 4.50 11.97
N VAL A 16 -0.18 5.32 10.91
CA VAL A 16 0.67 5.18 9.72
C VAL A 16 2.14 5.34 10.08
N TYR A 17 2.47 6.35 10.89
CA TYR A 17 3.84 6.60 11.34
C TYR A 17 4.37 5.44 12.19
N ASP A 18 3.60 4.95 13.17
CA ASP A 18 3.98 3.83 14.04
C ASP A 18 4.24 2.54 13.22
N VAL A 19 3.42 2.26 12.20
CA VAL A 19 3.65 1.11 11.31
C VAL A 19 4.89 1.34 10.46
N ALA A 20 5.09 2.54 9.93
CA ALA A 20 6.19 2.86 9.04
C ALA A 20 7.56 2.81 9.74
N TYR A 21 7.69 3.53 10.85
CA TYR A 21 8.96 3.74 11.56
C TYR A 21 9.19 2.78 12.72
N ASP A 22 8.16 2.51 13.53
CA ASP A 22 8.32 1.71 14.74
C ASP A 22 8.00 0.22 14.52
N GLY A 23 7.58 -0.14 13.33
CA GLY A 23 7.29 -1.54 12.98
C GLY A 23 6.08 -2.11 13.71
N ARG A 24 5.13 -1.25 14.12
CA ARG A 24 3.88 -1.68 14.77
C ARG A 24 3.19 -2.73 13.90
N LYS A 25 2.83 -3.85 14.54
CA LYS A 25 2.14 -4.96 13.86
C LYS A 25 0.72 -4.57 13.51
N VAL A 26 0.20 -5.17 12.42
CA VAL A 26 -1.15 -4.93 11.95
C VAL A 26 -1.95 -6.23 11.88
N GLU A 27 -3.24 -6.14 12.18
CA GLU A 27 -4.20 -7.22 12.00
C GLU A 27 -5.45 -6.69 11.28
N ILE A 28 -6.16 -7.56 10.59
CA ILE A 28 -7.37 -7.22 9.85
C ILE A 28 -8.58 -7.54 10.72
N ALA A 29 -9.49 -6.58 10.88
CA ALA A 29 -10.72 -6.76 11.61
C ALA A 29 -11.59 -7.87 10.98
N ALA A 30 -12.23 -8.69 11.79
CA ALA A 30 -13.01 -9.84 11.32
C ALA A 30 -14.16 -9.43 10.37
N ASP A 31 -14.81 -8.31 10.64
CA ASP A 31 -15.90 -7.77 9.80
C ASP A 31 -15.40 -7.23 8.45
N ALA A 32 -14.11 -6.87 8.34
CA ALA A 32 -13.51 -6.44 7.08
C ALA A 32 -13.44 -7.59 6.07
N TYR A 33 -13.14 -8.81 6.50
CA TYR A 33 -13.19 -9.98 5.62
C TYR A 33 -14.61 -10.24 5.06
N ALA A 34 -15.64 -10.02 5.87
CA ALA A 34 -17.02 -10.14 5.41
C ALA A 34 -17.36 -9.10 4.32
N ARG A 35 -16.81 -7.87 4.42
CA ARG A 35 -16.97 -6.83 3.39
C ARG A 35 -16.22 -7.19 2.11
N LEU A 36 -14.98 -7.71 2.21
CA LEU A 36 -14.22 -8.20 1.05
C LEU A 36 -14.99 -9.30 0.33
N ALA A 37 -15.45 -10.32 1.06
CA ALA A 37 -16.22 -11.42 0.49
C ALA A 37 -17.51 -10.93 -0.20
N LYS A 38 -18.24 -9.99 0.42
CA LYS A 38 -19.46 -9.43 -0.16
C LYS A 38 -19.20 -8.64 -1.45
N GLY A 39 -18.12 -7.83 -1.48
CA GLY A 39 -17.73 -7.11 -2.69
C GLY A 39 -17.40 -8.06 -3.84
N ARG A 40 -16.71 -9.15 -3.58
CA ARG A 40 -16.36 -10.18 -4.57
C ARG A 40 -17.60 -10.91 -5.08
N GLU A 41 -18.51 -11.30 -4.19
CA GLU A 41 -19.78 -11.95 -4.53
C GLU A 41 -20.58 -11.08 -5.51
N ILE A 42 -20.78 -9.79 -5.19
CA ILE A 42 -21.49 -8.84 -6.06
C ILE A 42 -20.84 -8.74 -7.44
N MET A 43 -19.52 -8.64 -7.49
CA MET A 43 -18.79 -8.55 -8.77
C MET A 43 -18.97 -9.83 -9.61
N GLN A 44 -18.89 -11.01 -9.00
CA GLN A 44 -19.10 -12.28 -9.69
C GLN A 44 -20.53 -12.43 -10.20
N GLU A 45 -21.53 -12.05 -9.42
CA GLU A 45 -22.94 -12.06 -9.83
C GLU A 45 -23.18 -11.15 -11.04
N LEU A 46 -22.64 -9.92 -11.02
CA LEU A 46 -22.75 -8.99 -12.13
C LEU A 46 -22.08 -9.54 -13.41
N SER A 47 -20.93 -10.21 -13.26
CA SER A 47 -20.25 -10.85 -14.39
C SER A 47 -21.05 -12.00 -14.98
N LYS A 48 -21.60 -12.88 -14.15
CA LYS A 48 -22.48 -13.99 -14.59
C LYS A 48 -23.74 -13.48 -15.30
N GLY A 49 -24.23 -12.31 -14.90
CA GLY A 49 -25.33 -11.63 -15.58
C GLY A 49 -24.97 -11.01 -16.94
N GLY A 50 -23.75 -11.23 -17.43
CA GLY A 50 -23.27 -10.72 -18.73
C GLY A 50 -22.85 -9.26 -18.73
N LYS A 51 -22.81 -8.59 -17.57
CA LYS A 51 -22.37 -7.21 -17.47
C LYS A 51 -20.87 -7.10 -17.77
N ALA A 52 -20.50 -6.24 -18.71
CA ALA A 52 -19.10 -5.90 -18.97
C ALA A 52 -18.49 -5.14 -17.79
N ILE A 53 -17.42 -5.68 -17.20
CA ILE A 53 -16.71 -5.06 -16.08
C ILE A 53 -15.26 -4.85 -16.50
N TYR A 54 -14.88 -3.58 -16.62
CA TYR A 54 -13.54 -3.16 -17.01
C TYR A 54 -12.46 -3.77 -16.09
N GLY A 55 -11.45 -4.37 -16.71
CA GLY A 55 -10.34 -4.99 -16.02
C GLY A 55 -10.70 -6.25 -15.22
N PHE A 56 -11.87 -6.83 -15.46
CA PHE A 56 -12.28 -8.10 -14.90
C PHE A 56 -12.61 -9.10 -16.02
N ASN A 57 -13.84 -9.06 -16.54
CA ASN A 57 -14.25 -9.88 -17.71
C ASN A 57 -14.06 -9.13 -19.05
N ARG A 58 -13.43 -7.97 -19.00
CA ARG A 58 -12.97 -7.17 -20.13
C ARG A 58 -11.53 -6.73 -19.91
N GLY A 59 -10.80 -6.48 -21.01
CA GLY A 59 -9.47 -5.94 -20.97
C GLY A 59 -9.40 -4.50 -20.46
N VAL A 60 -8.22 -3.89 -20.58
CA VAL A 60 -7.95 -2.52 -20.13
C VAL A 60 -7.42 -1.67 -21.28
N GLY A 61 -7.56 -0.34 -21.17
CA GLY A 61 -7.09 0.60 -22.17
C GLY A 61 -7.68 0.31 -23.55
N GLN A 62 -6.84 0.12 -24.56
CA GLN A 62 -7.28 -0.19 -25.92
C GLN A 62 -8.01 -1.55 -26.01
N ASN A 63 -7.74 -2.47 -25.11
CA ASN A 63 -8.34 -3.80 -25.06
C ASN A 63 -9.63 -3.86 -24.21
N LYS A 64 -10.21 -2.74 -23.83
CA LYS A 64 -11.40 -2.64 -22.96
C LYS A 64 -12.63 -3.43 -23.46
N ASP A 65 -12.72 -3.65 -24.76
CA ASP A 65 -13.84 -4.36 -25.39
C ASP A 65 -13.54 -5.86 -25.62
N VAL A 66 -12.29 -6.29 -25.37
CA VAL A 66 -11.90 -7.71 -25.48
C VAL A 66 -12.41 -8.46 -24.26
N THR A 67 -13.15 -9.55 -24.51
CA THR A 67 -13.61 -10.46 -23.45
C THR A 67 -12.45 -11.28 -22.90
N ILE A 68 -12.44 -11.47 -21.58
CA ILE A 68 -11.46 -12.25 -20.86
C ILE A 68 -12.15 -13.44 -20.26
N ASP A 69 -11.68 -14.62 -20.63
CA ASP A 69 -12.17 -15.88 -20.10
C ASP A 69 -11.60 -16.14 -18.69
N GLU A 70 -12.37 -16.85 -17.87
CA GLU A 70 -11.96 -17.16 -16.49
C GLU A 70 -10.62 -17.91 -16.44
N ASP A 71 -10.38 -18.84 -17.36
CA ASP A 71 -9.14 -19.61 -17.44
C ASP A 71 -7.90 -18.75 -17.76
N PHE A 72 -8.10 -17.59 -18.38
CA PHE A 72 -7.02 -16.66 -18.73
C PHE A 72 -6.78 -15.60 -17.68
N MET A 73 -7.65 -15.46 -16.70
CA MET A 73 -7.67 -14.34 -15.76
C MET A 73 -6.38 -14.25 -14.91
N GLU A 74 -5.86 -15.37 -14.40
CA GLU A 74 -4.60 -15.36 -13.65
C GLU A 74 -3.42 -14.91 -14.53
N THR A 75 -3.34 -15.45 -15.73
CA THR A 75 -2.30 -15.07 -16.71
C THR A 75 -2.37 -13.57 -17.01
N GLN A 76 -3.56 -13.05 -17.22
CA GLN A 76 -3.76 -11.62 -17.47
C GLN A 76 -3.36 -10.78 -16.27
N ASN A 77 -3.72 -11.14 -15.05
CA ASN A 77 -3.29 -10.44 -13.85
C ASN A 77 -1.75 -10.35 -13.77
N ARG A 78 -1.03 -11.45 -14.00
CA ARG A 78 0.44 -11.48 -14.04
C ARG A 78 1.02 -10.61 -15.16
N MET A 79 0.47 -10.72 -16.37
CA MET A 79 0.90 -9.89 -17.50
C MET A 79 0.70 -8.43 -17.23
N MET A 80 -0.40 -8.05 -16.59
CA MET A 80 -0.72 -6.68 -16.23
C MET A 80 0.27 -6.13 -15.19
N LEU A 81 0.63 -6.89 -14.16
CA LEU A 81 1.68 -6.50 -13.21
C LEU A 81 3.00 -6.22 -13.96
N ARG A 82 3.46 -7.17 -14.79
CA ARG A 82 4.74 -7.06 -15.50
C ARG A 82 4.76 -5.90 -16.51
N SER A 83 3.65 -5.65 -17.21
CA SER A 83 3.58 -4.61 -18.23
C SER A 83 3.46 -3.19 -17.67
N HIS A 84 3.03 -3.04 -16.42
CA HIS A 84 2.83 -1.75 -15.78
C HIS A 84 3.92 -1.39 -14.75
N SER A 85 4.85 -2.28 -14.44
CA SER A 85 5.99 -2.00 -13.55
C SER A 85 7.09 -1.24 -14.32
N LEU A 86 6.91 0.07 -14.47
CA LEU A 86 7.73 0.94 -15.31
C LEU A 86 8.44 2.05 -14.53
N GLY A 87 8.40 2.00 -13.22
CA GLY A 87 9.02 3.01 -12.37
C GLY A 87 10.55 3.06 -12.51
N LEU A 88 11.13 4.23 -12.26
CA LEU A 88 12.56 4.49 -12.34
C LEU A 88 13.14 4.90 -10.97
N PRO A 89 14.40 4.50 -10.67
CA PRO A 89 15.07 4.94 -9.45
C PRO A 89 15.19 6.48 -9.36
N PRO A 90 15.43 7.03 -8.15
CA PRO A 90 15.72 6.33 -6.92
C PRO A 90 14.52 5.55 -6.37
N PHE A 91 14.76 4.68 -5.38
CA PHE A 91 13.71 3.95 -4.69
C PHE A 91 13.20 4.75 -3.49
N ASN A 92 11.95 4.49 -3.10
CA ASN A 92 11.39 4.97 -1.85
C ASN A 92 12.10 4.32 -0.66
N THR A 93 12.09 4.97 0.51
CA THR A 93 12.61 4.37 1.74
C THR A 93 11.68 3.27 2.24
N ASP A 94 12.18 2.42 3.13
CA ASP A 94 11.36 1.35 3.71
C ASP A 94 10.15 1.91 4.46
N GLU A 95 10.31 3.04 5.15
CA GLU A 95 9.26 3.73 5.89
C GLU A 95 8.19 4.26 4.94
N GLU A 96 8.58 4.91 3.84
CA GLU A 96 7.65 5.38 2.81
C GLU A 96 6.83 4.21 2.24
N VAL A 97 7.49 3.09 1.92
CA VAL A 97 6.81 1.90 1.37
C VAL A 97 5.87 1.26 2.39
N ARG A 98 6.26 1.16 3.65
CA ARG A 98 5.42 0.63 4.73
C ARG A 98 4.19 1.52 4.95
N ALA A 99 4.35 2.85 4.89
CA ALA A 99 3.23 3.80 4.93
C ALA A 99 2.26 3.58 3.77
N MET A 100 2.78 3.46 2.53
CA MET A 100 1.96 3.14 1.35
C MET A 100 1.17 1.84 1.54
N MET A 101 1.84 0.80 2.04
CA MET A 101 1.25 -0.52 2.21
C MET A 101 0.13 -0.53 3.26
N VAL A 102 0.32 0.10 4.42
CA VAL A 102 -0.72 0.13 5.46
C VAL A 102 -1.94 0.95 5.03
N ILE A 103 -1.72 2.08 4.34
CA ILE A 103 -2.80 2.90 3.78
C ILE A 103 -3.57 2.11 2.72
N ARG A 104 -2.85 1.45 1.79
CA ARG A 104 -3.50 0.63 0.75
C ARG A 104 -4.28 -0.52 1.35
N LEU A 105 -3.70 -1.22 2.32
CA LEU A 105 -4.40 -2.29 3.04
C LEU A 105 -5.69 -1.76 3.67
N ASN A 106 -5.62 -0.71 4.48
CA ASN A 106 -6.81 -0.16 5.12
C ASN A 106 -7.88 0.28 4.10
N ASN A 107 -7.48 0.92 3.01
CA ASN A 107 -8.39 1.37 1.96
C ASN A 107 -9.15 0.18 1.31
N MET A 108 -8.47 -0.93 0.99
CA MET A 108 -9.14 -2.08 0.37
C MET A 108 -10.14 -2.76 1.30
N LEU A 109 -9.97 -2.66 2.63
CA LEU A 109 -10.86 -3.26 3.63
C LEU A 109 -12.26 -2.65 3.68
N VAL A 110 -12.50 -1.53 3.00
CA VAL A 110 -13.84 -1.00 2.72
C VAL A 110 -14.68 -2.00 1.90
N GLY A 111 -14.01 -2.86 1.10
CA GLY A 111 -14.65 -3.92 0.31
C GLY A 111 -15.01 -3.51 -1.12
N ALA A 112 -14.97 -2.22 -1.47
CA ALA A 112 -15.38 -1.71 -2.78
C ALA A 112 -14.46 -2.13 -3.94
N SER A 113 -13.18 -2.41 -3.65
CA SER A 113 -12.19 -2.84 -4.65
C SER A 113 -12.30 -4.31 -5.06
N CYS A 114 -13.09 -5.11 -4.34
CA CYS A 114 -13.25 -6.55 -4.53
C CYS A 114 -11.92 -7.34 -4.38
N ALA A 115 -11.03 -6.89 -3.50
CA ALA A 115 -9.79 -7.56 -3.15
C ALA A 115 -10.04 -8.98 -2.64
N SER A 116 -9.11 -9.89 -2.91
CA SER A 116 -9.11 -11.20 -2.26
C SER A 116 -8.62 -11.10 -0.80
N ASP A 117 -9.06 -12.03 0.03
CA ASP A 117 -8.55 -12.18 1.39
C ASP A 117 -7.05 -12.47 1.35
N ASP A 118 -6.58 -13.26 0.38
CA ASP A 118 -5.18 -13.59 0.18
C ASP A 118 -4.35 -12.33 -0.14
N LEU A 119 -4.89 -11.40 -0.94
CA LEU A 119 -4.23 -10.12 -1.21
C LEU A 119 -4.13 -9.27 0.05
N ALA A 120 -5.21 -9.12 0.80
CA ALA A 120 -5.21 -8.37 2.06
C ALA A 120 -4.23 -8.99 3.07
N ASN A 121 -4.20 -10.31 3.18
CA ASN A 121 -3.26 -11.05 4.02
C ASN A 121 -1.80 -10.85 3.55
N SER A 122 -1.53 -10.80 2.25
CA SER A 122 -0.18 -10.54 1.73
C SER A 122 0.35 -9.18 2.19
N TYR A 123 -0.47 -8.13 2.15
CA TYR A 123 -0.10 -6.82 2.69
C TYR A 123 0.20 -6.89 4.19
N ARG A 124 -0.69 -7.50 5.00
CA ARG A 124 -0.50 -7.70 6.44
C ARG A 124 0.79 -8.45 6.74
N ASP A 125 1.01 -9.57 6.05
CA ASP A 125 2.14 -10.45 6.32
C ASP A 125 3.47 -9.80 5.96
N PHE A 126 3.57 -9.12 4.83
CA PHE A 126 4.77 -8.37 4.46
C PHE A 126 5.08 -7.26 5.48
N LEU A 127 4.08 -6.49 5.91
CA LEU A 127 4.24 -5.49 6.97
C LEU A 127 4.72 -6.13 8.29
N ASN A 128 4.11 -7.26 8.66
CA ASN A 128 4.40 -7.93 9.92
C ASN A 128 5.75 -8.67 9.95
N HIS A 129 6.23 -9.14 8.80
CA HIS A 129 7.53 -9.83 8.70
C HIS A 129 8.67 -8.90 8.27
N GLY A 130 8.40 -7.60 8.08
CA GLY A 130 9.42 -6.63 7.68
C GLY A 130 9.99 -6.92 6.29
N ILE A 131 9.15 -7.42 5.38
CA ILE A 131 9.47 -7.60 3.97
C ILE A 131 8.98 -6.36 3.23
N THR A 132 9.88 -5.53 2.73
CA THR A 132 9.55 -4.25 2.11
C THR A 132 9.84 -4.28 0.62
N PRO A 133 8.83 -4.22 -0.27
CA PRO A 133 9.03 -4.13 -1.71
C PRO A 133 9.87 -2.92 -2.10
N ARG A 134 10.70 -3.05 -3.13
CA ARG A 134 11.52 -1.96 -3.64
C ARG A 134 10.74 -1.15 -4.67
N ILE A 135 10.10 -0.08 -4.23
CA ILE A 135 9.24 0.75 -5.07
C ILE A 135 10.01 1.93 -5.64
N PRO A 136 10.10 2.07 -6.98
CA PRO A 136 10.69 3.25 -7.60
C PRO A 136 9.92 4.52 -7.23
N ARG A 137 10.66 5.63 -7.03
CA ARG A 137 10.06 6.91 -6.65
C ARG A 137 9.50 7.68 -7.84
N ARG A 138 9.98 7.39 -9.06
CA ARG A 138 9.60 8.09 -10.29
C ARG A 138 8.80 7.18 -11.21
N GLY A 139 7.73 7.71 -11.79
CA GLY A 139 6.88 6.97 -12.75
C GLY A 139 5.40 7.26 -12.61
N ALA A 140 4.92 7.65 -11.42
CA ALA A 140 3.55 8.08 -11.22
C ALA A 140 3.30 9.44 -11.88
N VAL A 141 2.10 9.63 -12.42
CA VAL A 141 1.66 10.91 -13.02
C VAL A 141 0.79 11.73 -12.06
N GLY A 142 0.61 11.26 -10.81
CA GLY A 142 -0.13 11.94 -9.75
C GLY A 142 -1.63 11.69 -9.73
N GLU A 143 -2.17 10.91 -10.65
CA GLU A 143 -3.59 10.52 -10.69
C GLU A 143 -3.81 9.14 -10.04
N ALA A 144 -2.98 8.18 -10.41
CA ALA A 144 -2.86 6.89 -9.75
C ALA A 144 -1.39 6.46 -9.88
N ASP A 145 -0.86 5.86 -8.84
CA ASP A 145 0.56 5.48 -8.78
C ASP A 145 0.85 4.16 -9.51
N ILE A 146 0.13 3.90 -10.62
CA ILE A 146 0.05 2.61 -11.31
C ILE A 146 1.42 1.99 -11.53
N THR A 147 2.33 2.74 -12.15
CA THR A 147 3.62 2.21 -12.60
C THR A 147 4.59 1.93 -11.47
N THR A 148 4.41 2.54 -10.33
CA THR A 148 5.29 2.40 -9.17
C THR A 148 4.77 1.38 -8.16
N ILE A 149 3.50 1.49 -7.73
CA ILE A 149 2.94 0.55 -6.74
C ILE A 149 2.69 -0.85 -7.29
N THR A 150 2.68 -1.02 -8.63
CA THR A 150 2.60 -2.35 -9.28
C THR A 150 3.76 -3.27 -8.85
N HIS A 151 4.92 -2.70 -8.49
CA HIS A 151 6.05 -3.45 -7.93
C HIS A 151 5.69 -4.18 -6.62
N ILE A 152 4.71 -3.70 -5.84
CA ILE A 152 4.19 -4.43 -4.67
C ILE A 152 3.62 -5.77 -5.11
N GLY A 153 2.82 -5.76 -6.19
CA GLY A 153 2.22 -6.99 -6.73
C GLY A 153 3.26 -7.99 -7.23
N LEU A 154 4.32 -7.51 -7.89
CA LEU A 154 5.44 -8.36 -8.31
C LEU A 154 6.15 -8.99 -7.11
N ALA A 155 6.36 -8.22 -6.03
CA ALA A 155 6.93 -8.76 -4.80
C ALA A 155 6.02 -9.84 -4.18
N PHE A 156 4.70 -9.63 -4.15
CA PHE A 156 3.75 -10.60 -3.61
C PHE A 156 3.71 -11.93 -4.38
N ILE A 157 3.94 -11.90 -5.68
CA ILE A 157 4.03 -13.14 -6.50
C ILE A 157 5.46 -13.71 -6.58
N GLY A 158 6.43 -13.10 -5.87
CA GLY A 158 7.81 -13.59 -5.77
C GLY A 158 8.73 -13.21 -6.93
N GLU A 159 8.35 -12.23 -7.75
CA GLU A 159 9.07 -11.86 -8.99
C GLU A 159 9.90 -10.57 -8.88
N GLU A 160 10.02 -9.96 -7.70
CA GLU A 160 10.75 -8.71 -7.49
C GLU A 160 11.77 -8.86 -6.35
N ASP A 161 12.70 -7.90 -6.27
CA ASP A 161 13.57 -7.77 -5.11
C ASP A 161 12.90 -6.97 -4.00
N VAL A 162 13.22 -7.31 -2.76
CA VAL A 162 12.70 -6.65 -1.55
C VAL A 162 13.85 -6.30 -0.60
N ASN A 163 13.62 -5.30 0.24
CA ASN A 163 14.44 -5.06 1.41
C ASN A 163 13.95 -5.97 2.54
N TYR A 164 14.87 -6.78 3.09
CA TYR A 164 14.56 -7.72 4.15
C TYR A 164 15.75 -7.82 5.10
N LYS A 165 15.54 -7.50 6.38
CA LYS A 165 16.60 -7.52 7.43
C LYS A 165 17.85 -6.75 7.01
N GLY A 166 17.68 -5.58 6.41
CA GLY A 166 18.78 -4.69 5.98
C GLY A 166 19.53 -5.14 4.73
N LYS A 167 19.00 -6.11 3.98
CA LYS A 167 19.59 -6.61 2.74
C LYS A 167 18.56 -6.61 1.61
N VAL A 168 19.05 -6.44 0.38
CA VAL A 168 18.26 -6.69 -0.83
C VAL A 168 18.34 -8.17 -1.16
N VAL A 169 17.18 -8.82 -1.21
CA VAL A 169 17.03 -10.24 -1.58
C VAL A 169 15.82 -10.40 -2.50
N SER A 170 15.69 -11.55 -3.17
CA SER A 170 14.46 -11.81 -3.91
C SER A 170 13.26 -11.96 -2.96
N ALA A 171 12.09 -11.49 -3.37
CA ALA A 171 10.86 -11.64 -2.59
C ALA A 171 10.56 -13.11 -2.27
N LYS A 172 10.85 -14.00 -3.22
CA LYS A 172 10.71 -15.45 -3.02
C LYS A 172 11.56 -15.95 -1.86
N GLU A 173 12.83 -15.57 -1.80
CA GLU A 173 13.74 -15.94 -0.71
C GLU A 173 13.27 -15.42 0.64
N ALA A 174 12.82 -14.16 0.69
CA ALA A 174 12.32 -13.55 1.92
C ALA A 174 11.06 -14.28 2.43
N MET A 175 10.10 -14.57 1.52
CA MET A 175 8.89 -15.32 1.86
C MET A 175 9.20 -16.72 2.35
N GLU A 176 10.08 -17.48 1.68
CA GLU A 176 10.47 -18.83 2.09
C GLU A 176 11.05 -18.83 3.51
N LYS A 177 11.87 -17.84 3.87
CA LYS A 177 12.45 -17.71 5.21
C LYS A 177 11.40 -17.43 6.30
N GLU A 178 10.31 -16.74 5.96
CA GLU A 178 9.23 -16.43 6.89
C GLU A 178 8.04 -17.42 6.77
N GLY A 179 8.16 -18.47 5.97
CA GLY A 179 7.11 -19.48 5.78
C GLY A 179 5.88 -18.97 5.03
N LEU A 180 6.02 -17.86 4.30
CA LEU A 180 4.97 -17.28 3.47
C LEU A 180 4.94 -17.92 2.07
N LYS A 181 3.77 -17.87 1.44
CA LYS A 181 3.58 -18.36 0.07
C LYS A 181 3.35 -17.19 -0.88
N PRO A 182 3.82 -17.30 -2.14
CA PRO A 182 3.48 -16.34 -3.17
C PRO A 182 1.96 -16.21 -3.33
N LEU A 183 1.50 -14.98 -3.54
CA LEU A 183 0.10 -14.67 -3.78
C LEU A 183 -0.39 -15.34 -5.08
N HIS A 184 -1.51 -16.03 -4.99
CA HIS A 184 -2.28 -16.48 -6.14
C HIS A 184 -3.27 -15.38 -6.52
N LEU A 185 -3.02 -14.69 -7.64
CA LEU A 185 -3.84 -13.58 -8.10
C LEU A 185 -5.21 -14.04 -8.55
N GLN A 186 -6.24 -13.42 -8.00
CA GLN A 186 -7.64 -13.75 -8.28
C GLN A 186 -8.37 -12.52 -8.82
N LEU A 187 -9.38 -12.75 -9.65
CA LEU A 187 -10.32 -11.73 -10.10
C LEU A 187 -9.65 -10.39 -10.47
N LYS A 188 -9.84 -9.34 -9.67
CA LYS A 188 -9.31 -7.99 -9.87
C LYS A 188 -8.14 -7.64 -8.94
N ASP A 189 -7.45 -8.60 -8.39
CA ASP A 189 -6.38 -8.32 -7.42
C ASP A 189 -5.32 -7.37 -7.97
N THR A 190 -4.88 -7.58 -9.22
CA THR A 190 -3.93 -6.67 -9.87
C THR A 190 -4.46 -5.24 -9.95
N HIS A 191 -5.73 -5.04 -10.33
CA HIS A 191 -6.33 -3.71 -10.34
C HIS A 191 -6.39 -3.10 -8.93
N THR A 192 -6.74 -3.93 -7.95
CA THR A 192 -6.75 -3.50 -6.55
C THR A 192 -5.34 -3.09 -6.09
N ILE A 193 -4.28 -3.75 -6.54
CA ILE A 193 -2.91 -3.33 -6.22
C ILE A 193 -2.61 -1.99 -6.88
N MET A 194 -2.78 -1.88 -8.20
CA MET A 194 -2.21 -0.82 -9.01
C MET A 194 -3.05 0.47 -9.07
N LEU A 195 -4.37 0.40 -8.85
CA LEU A 195 -5.25 1.58 -8.93
C LEU A 195 -5.39 2.24 -7.56
N SER A 196 -4.39 3.02 -7.16
CA SER A 196 -4.35 3.70 -5.87
C SER A 196 -3.38 4.89 -5.92
N ASN A 197 -3.61 5.87 -5.06
CA ASN A 197 -2.71 6.99 -4.80
C ASN A 197 -1.86 6.75 -3.54
N SER A 198 -1.73 5.50 -3.09
CA SER A 198 -1.12 5.17 -1.80
C SER A 198 0.35 5.60 -1.69
N GLN A 199 1.09 5.73 -2.80
CA GLN A 199 2.44 6.28 -2.76
C GLN A 199 2.42 7.76 -2.37
N GLY A 200 1.61 8.56 -3.04
CA GLY A 200 1.44 9.97 -2.70
C GLY A 200 0.89 10.16 -1.29
N GLU A 201 -0.12 9.38 -0.91
CA GLU A 201 -0.75 9.42 0.41
C GLU A 201 0.22 9.01 1.53
N GLY A 202 1.01 7.96 1.34
CA GLY A 202 2.02 7.50 2.31
C GLY A 202 3.11 8.52 2.54
N THR A 203 3.65 9.09 1.45
CA THR A 203 4.65 10.15 1.53
C THR A 203 4.08 11.40 2.20
N ALA A 204 2.84 11.80 1.88
CA ALA A 204 2.19 12.95 2.49
C ALA A 204 1.92 12.73 3.99
N ALA A 205 1.48 11.54 4.40
CA ALA A 205 1.24 11.22 5.81
C ALA A 205 2.53 11.37 6.66
N ILE A 206 3.66 10.86 6.17
CA ILE A 206 4.97 11.03 6.82
C ILE A 206 5.34 12.51 6.88
N LEU A 207 5.23 13.23 5.76
CA LEU A 207 5.60 14.63 5.68
C LEU A 207 4.77 15.50 6.65
N VAL A 208 3.46 15.29 6.75
CA VAL A 208 2.59 16.02 7.68
C VAL A 208 3.04 15.78 9.11
N HIS A 209 3.30 14.54 9.50
CA HIS A 209 3.80 14.21 10.84
C HIS A 209 5.13 14.91 11.16
N GLU A 210 6.08 14.90 10.22
CA GLU A 210 7.38 15.57 10.39
C GLU A 210 7.24 17.08 10.48
N VAL A 211 6.39 17.70 9.64
CA VAL A 211 6.13 19.15 9.67
C VAL A 211 5.47 19.57 10.98
N GLU A 212 4.51 18.82 11.50
CA GLU A 212 3.93 19.11 12.82
C GLU A 212 4.99 19.13 13.94
N ASN A 213 5.92 18.18 13.91
CA ASN A 213 7.01 18.11 14.86
C ASN A 213 7.99 19.29 14.69
N LEU A 214 8.28 19.68 13.45
CA LEU A 214 9.12 20.84 13.14
C LEU A 214 8.50 22.14 13.67
N VAL A 215 7.19 22.34 13.46
CA VAL A 215 6.48 23.53 13.99
C VAL A 215 6.55 23.57 15.51
N LYS A 216 6.22 22.45 16.19
CA LYS A 216 6.34 22.35 17.65
C LYS A 216 7.75 22.66 18.15
N MET A 217 8.79 22.23 17.44
CA MET A 217 10.18 22.51 17.78
C MET A 217 10.53 23.99 17.56
N SER A 218 10.04 24.58 16.47
CA SER A 218 10.21 26.03 16.19
C SER A 218 9.63 26.88 17.31
N ASP A 219 8.41 26.58 17.78
CA ASP A 219 7.79 27.30 18.90
C ASP A 219 8.60 27.16 20.19
N ARG A 220 9.10 25.94 20.48
CA ARG A 220 9.97 25.72 21.67
C ARG A 220 11.26 26.48 21.61
N ILE A 221 11.84 26.70 20.44
CA ILE A 221 13.06 27.53 20.27
C ILE A 221 12.71 29.00 20.35
N PHE A 222 11.60 29.43 19.75
CA PHE A 222 11.19 30.83 19.73
C PHE A 222 10.89 31.38 21.13
N CYS A 223 10.20 30.61 21.98
CA CYS A 223 9.80 31.06 23.31
C CYS A 223 10.97 31.57 24.20
N PRO A 224 12.06 30.80 24.42
CA PRO A 224 13.17 31.27 25.25
C PRO A 224 13.93 32.42 24.59
N VAL A 225 14.06 32.47 23.27
CA VAL A 225 14.71 33.56 22.55
C VAL A 225 13.89 34.86 22.73
N SER A 226 12.59 34.80 22.53
CA SER A 226 11.68 35.93 22.72
C SER A 226 11.68 36.41 24.15
N TYR A 227 11.64 35.50 25.13
CA TYR A 227 11.73 35.85 26.55
C TYR A 227 13.03 36.60 26.88
N THR A 228 14.16 36.10 26.40
CA THR A 228 15.48 36.74 26.64
C THR A 228 15.53 38.15 26.05
N HIS A 229 15.05 38.35 24.84
CA HIS A 229 15.10 39.65 24.17
C HIS A 229 14.10 40.68 24.71
N LEU A 230 12.94 40.22 25.19
CA LEU A 230 11.89 41.13 25.71
C LEU A 230 12.03 41.46 27.19
N THR A 231 12.67 40.60 27.99
CA THR A 231 12.72 40.78 29.45
C THR A 231 14.04 41.30 29.98
N LEU A 232 15.18 40.99 29.36
CA LEU A 232 16.49 41.47 29.84
C LEU A 232 16.65 43.01 29.87
N PRO A 233 16.11 43.80 28.93
CA PRO A 233 16.20 45.27 29.01
C PRO A 233 15.43 45.88 30.15
N THR A 234 14.53 45.15 30.80
CA THR A 234 13.69 45.69 31.90
C THR A 234 14.32 45.54 33.30
N ILE A 235 15.48 44.90 33.39
CA ILE A 235 16.19 44.63 34.64
C ILE A 235 17.42 45.55 34.81
N ALA A 236 17.69 46.45 33.86
CA ALA A 236 18.81 47.39 33.89
C ALA A 236 18.40 48.76 34.48
#